data_c06a9129e5e77e8b51cbe2c39e962a5f
#
_entry.id   c06a9129e5e77e8b51cbe2c39e962a5f
#
_cell.length_a   1.000
_cell.length_b   1.000
_cell.length_c   1.000
_cell.angle_alpha   90.00
_cell.angle_beta   90.00
_cell.angle_gamma   90.00
#
_symmetry.space_group_name_H-M   'P 1'
#
loop_
_entity.id
_entity.type
_entity.pdbx_description
1 polymer ?
#
loop_
_entity_poly.entity_id
_entity_poly.type
_entity_poly.pdbx_seq_one_letter_code
_entity_poly.pdbx_strand_id
1 'polypeptide(L)'
;MIKITKLNKIFNENTKKEFHALKDINIEIKTSSCVILKGVSGSGKSTLLSIIGTLLKPTSGEIKIDDESIAKLPDLHASNFRAKKLGFIFQSYNLFNELNVKDNISIPLIPLGYSQKQIDDMSKIALTLANIEHKKDELVYNLSGGEKQRCAIARALVNNPDIILCDEPTANLDHDNSMKFIESLREFKKLNKTIIVATHDPIFEELDFVDEIINIKNGMICE
;
A
#
# COMPACT_ATOMS: atom_id res chain seq x y z
N MET A 1 -8.25 2.36 -13.18
CA MET A 1 -9.50 2.16 -12.41
C MET A 1 -9.48 0.79 -11.73
N ILE A 2 -9.91 0.71 -10.46
CA ILE A 2 -9.99 -0.57 -9.72
C ILE A 2 -11.48 -0.90 -9.57
N LYS A 3 -11.87 -2.10 -10.01
CA LYS A 3 -13.26 -2.57 -9.89
C LYS A 3 -13.29 -3.92 -9.17
N ILE A 4 -14.06 -3.99 -8.10
CA ILE A 4 -14.25 -5.17 -7.25
C ILE A 4 -15.72 -5.56 -7.31
N THR A 5 -15.99 -6.84 -7.56
CA THR A 5 -17.36 -7.35 -7.72
C THR A 5 -17.54 -8.65 -6.93
N LYS A 6 -18.47 -8.64 -5.99
CA LYS A 6 -18.86 -9.79 -5.15
C LYS A 6 -17.66 -10.51 -4.52
N LEU A 7 -16.68 -9.71 -4.04
CA LEU A 7 -15.45 -10.24 -3.50
C LEU A 7 -15.67 -10.82 -2.11
N ASN A 8 -15.24 -12.06 -1.92
CA ASN A 8 -15.28 -12.76 -0.64
C ASN A 8 -13.89 -13.26 -0.25
N LYS A 9 -13.60 -13.25 1.05
CA LYS A 9 -12.43 -13.90 1.61
C LYS A 9 -12.79 -14.68 2.86
N ILE A 10 -12.58 -15.99 2.80
CA ILE A 10 -12.73 -16.92 3.91
C ILE A 10 -11.33 -17.46 4.25
N PHE A 11 -10.95 -17.38 5.51
CA PHE A 11 -9.77 -18.05 6.03
C PHE A 11 -10.16 -19.38 6.68
N ASN A 12 -9.27 -20.37 6.60
CA ASN A 12 -9.47 -21.72 7.18
C ASN A 12 -10.81 -22.36 6.77
N GLU A 13 -11.18 -22.17 5.49
CA GLU A 13 -12.42 -22.71 4.91
C GLU A 13 -12.59 -24.21 5.22
N ASN A 14 -13.83 -24.60 5.53
CA ASN A 14 -14.21 -25.97 5.92
C ASN A 14 -13.54 -26.49 7.21
N THR A 15 -13.09 -25.62 8.11
CA THR A 15 -12.55 -25.99 9.41
C THR A 15 -13.32 -25.37 10.57
N LYS A 16 -13.12 -25.85 11.80
CA LYS A 16 -13.70 -25.24 13.02
C LYS A 16 -13.21 -23.80 13.29
N LYS A 17 -12.17 -23.34 12.58
CA LYS A 17 -11.59 -22.00 12.70
C LYS A 17 -11.90 -21.14 11.47
N GLU A 18 -12.96 -21.49 10.74
CA GLU A 18 -13.41 -20.72 9.58
C GLU A 18 -13.73 -19.28 10.00
N PHE A 19 -13.21 -18.33 9.23
CA PHE A 19 -13.43 -16.91 9.46
C PHE A 19 -13.67 -16.19 8.13
N HIS A 20 -14.86 -15.61 7.99
CA HIS A 20 -15.27 -14.86 6.81
C HIS A 20 -14.86 -13.39 6.94
N ALA A 21 -13.67 -13.07 6.44
CA ALA A 21 -13.04 -11.76 6.59
C ALA A 21 -13.62 -10.67 5.68
N LEU A 22 -14.07 -11.04 4.46
CA LEU A 22 -14.75 -10.15 3.51
C LEU A 22 -15.96 -10.83 2.94
N LYS A 23 -17.08 -10.09 2.84
CA LYS A 23 -18.41 -10.61 2.48
C LYS A 23 -19.01 -9.72 1.41
N ASP A 24 -19.11 -10.23 0.19
CA ASP A 24 -19.77 -9.61 -0.96
C ASP A 24 -19.35 -8.14 -1.20
N ILE A 25 -18.06 -7.88 -1.16
CA ILE A 25 -17.52 -6.53 -1.35
C ILE A 25 -17.69 -6.10 -2.82
N ASN A 26 -18.31 -4.94 -3.00
CA ASN A 26 -18.48 -4.28 -4.30
C ASN A 26 -17.96 -2.84 -4.19
N ILE A 27 -16.88 -2.50 -4.93
CA ILE A 27 -16.21 -1.19 -4.89
C ILE A 27 -15.75 -0.83 -6.29
N GLU A 28 -15.82 0.46 -6.61
CA GLU A 28 -15.20 1.03 -7.80
C GLU A 28 -14.35 2.24 -7.41
N ILE A 29 -13.03 2.16 -7.60
CA ILE A 29 -12.08 3.23 -7.29
C ILE A 29 -11.58 3.84 -8.59
N LYS A 30 -11.78 5.14 -8.75
CA LYS A 30 -11.33 5.88 -9.94
C LYS A 30 -9.80 6.03 -9.95
N THR A 31 -9.22 6.12 -11.13
CA THR A 31 -7.81 6.52 -11.28
C THR A 31 -7.57 7.90 -10.69
N SER A 32 -6.37 8.09 -10.16
CA SER A 32 -5.95 9.37 -9.54
C SER A 32 -6.83 9.82 -8.37
N SER A 33 -7.61 8.92 -7.75
CA SER A 33 -8.36 9.21 -6.54
C SER A 33 -7.59 8.85 -5.27
N CYS A 34 -7.92 9.53 -4.17
CA CYS A 34 -7.50 9.18 -2.82
C CYS A 34 -8.71 8.63 -2.06
N VAL A 35 -8.66 7.36 -1.69
CA VAL A 35 -9.75 6.63 -1.03
C VAL A 35 -9.30 6.14 0.33
N ILE A 36 -10.12 6.37 1.35
CA ILE A 36 -9.91 5.88 2.70
C ILE A 36 -10.81 4.67 2.95
N LEU A 37 -10.22 3.53 3.29
CA LEU A 37 -10.92 2.38 3.83
C LEU A 37 -10.96 2.53 5.35
N LYS A 38 -12.10 2.97 5.88
CA LYS A 38 -12.28 3.26 7.30
C LYS A 38 -12.96 2.09 8.01
N GLY A 39 -12.56 1.81 9.25
CA GLY A 39 -13.21 0.81 10.11
C GLY A 39 -12.32 0.42 11.29
N VAL A 40 -12.92 -0.20 12.29
CA VAL A 40 -12.20 -0.67 13.48
C VAL A 40 -11.20 -1.78 13.16
N SER A 41 -10.27 -2.07 14.07
CA SER A 41 -9.37 -3.22 13.94
C SER A 41 -10.17 -4.51 13.72
N GLY A 42 -9.72 -5.37 12.79
CA GLY A 42 -10.40 -6.62 12.44
C GLY A 42 -11.63 -6.47 11.52
N SER A 43 -11.94 -5.26 11.02
CA SER A 43 -13.10 -5.06 10.12
C SER A 43 -12.91 -5.62 8.71
N GLY A 44 -11.69 -5.97 8.29
CA GLY A 44 -11.37 -6.50 6.95
C GLY A 44 -10.55 -5.57 6.05
N LYS A 45 -10.22 -4.33 6.47
CA LYS A 45 -9.47 -3.33 5.69
C LYS A 45 -8.15 -3.87 5.13
N SER A 46 -7.27 -4.34 6.01
CA SER A 46 -5.95 -4.88 5.61
C SER A 46 -6.06 -6.12 4.73
N THR A 47 -7.12 -6.93 4.92
CA THR A 47 -7.42 -8.07 4.05
C THR A 47 -7.80 -7.60 2.66
N LEU A 48 -8.68 -6.60 2.55
CA LEU A 48 -9.06 -6.01 1.27
C LEU A 48 -7.87 -5.36 0.57
N LEU A 49 -7.08 -4.57 1.31
CA LEU A 49 -5.87 -3.94 0.79
C LEU A 49 -4.86 -4.98 0.28
N SER A 50 -4.68 -6.10 1.00
CA SER A 50 -3.80 -7.19 0.61
C SER A 50 -4.28 -7.90 -0.67
N ILE A 51 -5.59 -7.99 -0.90
CA ILE A 51 -6.16 -8.58 -2.12
C ILE A 51 -5.97 -7.61 -3.30
N ILE A 52 -6.26 -6.32 -3.13
CA ILE A 52 -5.98 -5.27 -4.14
C ILE A 52 -4.51 -5.30 -4.50
N GLY A 53 -3.65 -5.48 -3.50
CA GLY A 53 -2.21 -5.58 -3.63
C GLY A 53 -1.68 -6.90 -4.18
N THR A 54 -2.54 -7.84 -4.56
CA THR A 54 -2.16 -9.19 -5.03
C THR A 54 -1.26 -9.98 -4.06
N LEU A 55 -1.23 -9.61 -2.78
CA LEU A 55 -0.53 -10.34 -1.72
C LEU A 55 -1.38 -11.50 -1.18
N LEU A 56 -2.68 -11.42 -1.36
CA LEU A 56 -3.65 -12.42 -0.92
C LEU A 56 -4.66 -12.67 -2.04
N LYS A 57 -4.96 -13.95 -2.32
CA LYS A 57 -5.99 -14.34 -3.28
C LYS A 57 -7.37 -14.32 -2.60
N PRO A 58 -8.42 -13.80 -3.26
CA PRO A 58 -9.79 -13.92 -2.75
C PRO A 58 -10.25 -15.38 -2.79
N THR A 59 -11.27 -15.72 -2.00
CA THR A 59 -11.94 -17.03 -2.07
C THR A 59 -12.88 -17.07 -3.27
N SER A 60 -13.62 -15.96 -3.52
CA SER A 60 -14.50 -15.82 -4.69
C SER A 60 -14.67 -14.35 -5.05
N GLY A 61 -15.32 -14.09 -6.18
CA GLY A 61 -15.51 -12.75 -6.73
C GLY A 61 -14.41 -12.34 -7.70
N GLU A 62 -14.48 -11.12 -8.18
CA GLU A 62 -13.59 -10.57 -9.19
C GLU A 62 -12.97 -9.27 -8.72
N ILE A 63 -11.71 -9.04 -9.11
CA ILE A 63 -11.03 -7.75 -9.01
C ILE A 63 -10.29 -7.48 -10.30
N LYS A 64 -10.54 -6.30 -10.86
CA LYS A 64 -9.87 -5.77 -12.07
C LYS A 64 -9.15 -4.47 -11.75
N ILE A 65 -7.95 -4.32 -12.28
CA ILE A 65 -7.18 -3.07 -12.28
C ILE A 65 -6.84 -2.76 -13.73
N ASP A 66 -7.30 -1.60 -14.23
CA ASP A 66 -7.16 -1.19 -15.63
C ASP A 66 -7.59 -2.29 -16.62
N ASP A 67 -8.77 -2.90 -16.36
CA ASP A 67 -9.37 -4.01 -17.09
C ASP A 67 -8.62 -5.36 -17.02
N GLU A 68 -7.46 -5.43 -16.39
CA GLU A 68 -6.74 -6.67 -16.11
C GLU A 68 -7.33 -7.37 -14.88
N SER A 69 -7.76 -8.63 -15.02
CA SER A 69 -8.25 -9.44 -13.89
C SER A 69 -7.07 -9.94 -13.06
N ILE A 70 -6.99 -9.49 -11.80
CA ILE A 70 -5.85 -9.81 -10.91
C ILE A 70 -6.16 -10.88 -9.87
N ALA A 71 -7.45 -11.26 -9.70
CA ALA A 71 -7.89 -12.19 -8.65
C ALA A 71 -7.20 -13.57 -8.71
N LYS A 72 -6.87 -14.04 -9.91
CA LYS A 72 -6.35 -15.39 -10.17
C LYS A 72 -4.99 -15.40 -10.85
N LEU A 73 -4.25 -14.30 -10.79
CA LEU A 73 -2.90 -14.25 -11.37
C LEU A 73 -2.01 -15.35 -10.78
N PRO A 74 -1.26 -16.08 -11.62
CA PRO A 74 -0.16 -16.92 -11.15
C PRO A 74 0.86 -16.10 -10.36
N ASP A 75 1.54 -16.69 -9.40
CA ASP A 75 2.40 -15.95 -8.45
C ASP A 75 3.49 -15.10 -9.13
N LEU A 76 4.08 -15.60 -10.22
CA LEU A 76 5.06 -14.85 -11.02
C LEU A 76 4.43 -13.62 -11.67
N HIS A 77 3.23 -13.74 -12.24
CA HIS A 77 2.52 -12.62 -12.86
C HIS A 77 2.07 -11.60 -11.81
N ALA A 78 1.58 -12.08 -10.66
CA ALA A 78 1.21 -11.23 -9.53
C ALA A 78 2.43 -10.45 -9.00
N SER A 79 3.61 -11.09 -8.91
CA SER A 79 4.85 -10.44 -8.51
C SER A 79 5.28 -9.35 -9.49
N ASN A 80 5.23 -9.65 -10.79
CA ASN A 80 5.54 -8.67 -11.84
C ASN A 80 4.54 -7.50 -11.86
N PHE A 81 3.25 -7.78 -11.64
CA PHE A 81 2.21 -6.76 -11.54
C PHE A 81 2.50 -5.83 -10.35
N ARG A 82 2.76 -6.40 -9.15
CA ARG A 82 3.14 -5.61 -7.97
C ARG A 82 4.34 -4.72 -8.24
N ALA A 83 5.41 -5.32 -8.77
CA ALA A 83 6.65 -4.59 -9.02
C ALA A 83 6.49 -3.43 -9.99
N LYS A 84 5.55 -3.49 -10.95
CA LYS A 84 5.34 -2.46 -11.97
C LYS A 84 4.29 -1.42 -11.60
N LYS A 85 3.23 -1.81 -10.88
CA LYS A 85 2.01 -1.01 -10.72
C LYS A 85 1.76 -0.53 -9.30
N LEU A 86 2.33 -1.22 -8.29
CA LEU A 86 1.94 -1.02 -6.90
C LEU A 86 3.10 -0.56 -6.04
N GLY A 87 2.83 0.43 -5.18
CA GLY A 87 3.69 0.79 -4.05
C GLY A 87 3.00 0.47 -2.73
N PHE A 88 3.73 -0.14 -1.79
CA PHE A 88 3.20 -0.51 -0.48
C PHE A 88 3.86 0.25 0.65
N ILE A 89 3.05 0.82 1.53
CA ILE A 89 3.46 1.41 2.82
C ILE A 89 2.72 0.65 3.92
N PHE A 90 3.47 -0.16 4.68
CA PHE A 90 2.93 -1.03 5.73
C PHE A 90 3.02 -0.38 7.10
N GLN A 91 2.11 -0.70 8.00
CA GLN A 91 2.12 -0.28 9.40
C GLN A 91 3.45 -0.57 10.11
N SER A 92 4.01 -1.75 9.93
CA SER A 92 5.30 -2.16 10.52
C SER A 92 6.49 -1.83 9.63
N TYR A 93 6.34 -0.93 8.65
CA TYR A 93 7.33 -0.56 7.64
C TYR A 93 7.81 -1.73 6.76
N ASN A 94 7.95 -2.94 7.30
CA ASN A 94 8.47 -4.15 6.64
C ASN A 94 9.81 -3.90 5.94
N LEU A 95 10.73 -3.23 6.63
CA LEU A 95 12.09 -2.97 6.20
C LEU A 95 13.03 -4.08 6.70
N PHE A 96 14.08 -4.34 5.93
CA PHE A 96 15.15 -5.24 6.34
C PHE A 96 16.15 -4.46 7.21
N ASN A 97 16.17 -4.76 8.50
CA ASN A 97 16.95 -4.02 9.49
C ASN A 97 18.45 -4.08 9.26
N GLU A 98 18.95 -5.19 8.70
CA GLU A 98 20.35 -5.47 8.44
C GLU A 98 20.86 -4.85 7.13
N LEU A 99 19.95 -4.29 6.32
CA LEU A 99 20.29 -3.57 5.11
C LEU A 99 20.29 -2.06 5.35
N ASN A 100 21.08 -1.33 4.58
CA ASN A 100 21.03 0.12 4.58
C ASN A 100 19.75 0.64 3.89
N VAL A 101 19.53 1.96 3.97
CA VAL A 101 18.36 2.62 3.38
C VAL A 101 18.33 2.42 1.87
N LYS A 102 19.45 2.64 1.15
CA LYS A 102 19.53 2.50 -0.31
C LYS A 102 19.17 1.09 -0.75
N ASP A 103 19.71 0.07 -0.07
CA ASP A 103 19.45 -1.33 -0.41
C ASP A 103 17.98 -1.70 -0.18
N ASN A 104 17.36 -1.26 0.94
CA ASN A 104 15.93 -1.45 1.18
C ASN A 104 15.06 -0.85 0.07
N ILE A 105 15.41 0.34 -0.41
CA ILE A 105 14.67 1.05 -1.45
C ILE A 105 14.79 0.35 -2.79
N SER A 106 15.95 -0.24 -3.10
CA SER A 106 16.22 -0.88 -4.39
C SER A 106 15.58 -2.27 -4.56
N ILE A 107 15.18 -2.94 -3.47
CA ILE A 107 14.60 -4.29 -3.50
C ILE A 107 13.48 -4.46 -4.55
N PRO A 108 12.47 -3.57 -4.67
CA PRO A 108 11.41 -3.73 -5.66
C PRO A 108 11.90 -3.69 -7.11
N LEU A 109 13.07 -3.16 -7.38
CA LEU A 109 13.63 -3.04 -8.73
C LEU A 109 14.38 -4.31 -9.17
N ILE A 110 14.87 -5.12 -8.24
CA ILE A 110 15.70 -6.31 -8.52
C ILE A 110 14.98 -7.29 -9.47
N PRO A 111 13.69 -7.64 -9.29
CA PRO A 111 13.00 -8.58 -10.18
C PRO A 111 12.73 -8.03 -11.58
N LEU A 112 12.90 -6.71 -11.81
CA LEU A 112 12.55 -6.04 -13.06
C LEU A 112 13.68 -6.08 -14.10
N GLY A 113 14.85 -6.58 -13.74
CA GLY A 113 15.97 -6.76 -14.66
C GLY A 113 16.67 -5.46 -15.06
N TYR A 114 16.53 -4.39 -14.27
CA TYR A 114 17.24 -3.14 -14.50
C TYR A 114 18.76 -3.28 -14.31
N SER A 115 19.54 -2.53 -15.08
CA SER A 115 20.98 -2.39 -14.85
C SER A 115 21.24 -1.67 -13.53
N GLN A 116 22.43 -1.89 -12.93
CA GLN A 116 22.81 -1.24 -11.67
C GLN A 116 22.69 0.30 -11.77
N LYS A 117 23.09 0.88 -12.90
CA LYS A 117 22.96 2.33 -13.12
C LYS A 117 21.50 2.80 -13.05
N GLN A 118 20.57 2.07 -13.67
CA GLN A 118 19.14 2.40 -13.62
C GLN A 118 18.61 2.29 -12.18
N ILE A 119 18.99 1.23 -11.45
CA ILE A 119 18.62 1.05 -10.04
C ILE A 119 19.13 2.22 -9.20
N ASP A 120 20.39 2.65 -9.39
CA ASP A 120 20.98 3.76 -8.66
C ASP A 120 20.26 5.09 -8.97
N ASP A 121 19.95 5.37 -10.24
CA ASP A 121 19.25 6.58 -10.67
C ASP A 121 17.82 6.63 -10.10
N MET A 122 17.07 5.53 -10.20
CA MET A 122 15.71 5.43 -9.66
C MET A 122 15.70 5.53 -8.14
N SER A 123 16.62 4.85 -7.46
CA SER A 123 16.75 4.91 -6.00
C SER A 123 17.08 6.33 -5.53
N LYS A 124 17.94 7.06 -6.24
CA LYS A 124 18.27 8.45 -5.92
C LYS A 124 17.04 9.35 -5.99
N ILE A 125 16.21 9.22 -7.05
CA ILE A 125 14.97 9.98 -7.18
C ILE A 125 14.04 9.68 -6.00
N ALA A 126 13.84 8.41 -5.65
CA ALA A 126 12.97 8.00 -4.56
C ALA A 126 13.48 8.51 -3.19
N LEU A 127 14.79 8.46 -2.94
CA LEU A 127 15.43 8.99 -1.75
C LEU A 127 15.17 10.49 -1.58
N THR A 128 15.30 11.25 -2.68
CA THR A 128 15.07 12.70 -2.68
C THR A 128 13.59 13.02 -2.43
N LEU A 129 12.67 12.33 -3.13
CA LEU A 129 11.22 12.52 -2.95
C LEU A 129 10.76 12.25 -1.51
N ALA A 130 11.34 11.25 -0.86
CA ALA A 130 11.02 10.89 0.53
C ALA A 130 11.84 11.67 1.57
N ASN A 131 12.72 12.59 1.16
CA ASN A 131 13.59 13.37 2.03
C ASN A 131 14.39 12.49 3.01
N ILE A 132 15.05 11.43 2.49
CA ILE A 132 15.86 10.48 3.27
C ILE A 132 17.26 10.24 2.66
N GLU A 133 17.66 10.99 1.64
CA GLU A 133 18.94 10.81 0.93
C GLU A 133 20.16 10.91 1.87
N HIS A 134 20.09 11.80 2.87
CA HIS A 134 21.15 12.00 3.88
C HIS A 134 21.41 10.76 4.76
N LYS A 135 20.52 9.75 4.72
CA LYS A 135 20.61 8.50 5.46
C LYS A 135 20.83 7.27 4.56
N LYS A 136 21.11 7.46 3.27
CA LYS A 136 21.14 6.37 2.27
C LYS A 136 22.04 5.19 2.63
N ASP A 137 23.16 5.47 3.29
CA ASP A 137 24.16 4.46 3.67
C ASP A 137 23.99 3.96 5.12
N GLU A 138 23.02 4.52 5.89
CA GLU A 138 22.73 4.13 7.27
C GLU A 138 21.94 2.83 7.31
N LEU A 139 22.26 1.94 8.26
CA LEU A 139 21.47 0.72 8.51
C LEU A 139 20.07 1.09 9.02
N VAL A 140 19.05 0.41 8.51
CA VAL A 140 17.65 0.65 8.92
C VAL A 140 17.45 0.44 10.42
N TYR A 141 18.21 -0.46 11.03
CA TYR A 141 18.18 -0.68 12.49
C TYR A 141 18.39 0.62 13.28
N ASN A 142 19.26 1.52 12.82
CA ASN A 142 19.63 2.77 13.51
C ASN A 142 18.64 3.92 13.28
N LEU A 143 17.65 3.75 12.40
CA LEU A 143 16.71 4.81 12.05
C LEU A 143 15.64 5.02 13.13
N SER A 144 15.27 6.28 13.35
CA SER A 144 14.06 6.65 14.07
C SER A 144 12.78 6.19 13.36
N GLY A 145 11.64 6.19 14.05
CA GLY A 145 10.34 5.81 13.46
C GLY A 145 9.99 6.64 12.21
N GLY A 146 10.17 7.97 12.28
CA GLY A 146 9.92 8.85 11.14
C GLY A 146 10.91 8.62 9.96
N GLU A 147 12.17 8.25 10.23
CA GLU A 147 13.14 7.89 9.19
C GLU A 147 12.78 6.54 8.56
N LYS A 148 12.34 5.54 9.35
CA LYS A 148 11.83 4.27 8.85
C LYS A 148 10.61 4.48 7.95
N GLN A 149 9.69 5.36 8.33
CA GLN A 149 8.55 5.71 7.50
C GLN A 149 8.99 6.32 6.16
N ARG A 150 9.90 7.29 6.17
CA ARG A 150 10.44 7.88 4.94
C ARG A 150 11.16 6.84 4.06
N CYS A 151 11.89 5.91 4.65
CA CYS A 151 12.50 4.80 3.91
C CYS A 151 11.43 3.89 3.28
N ALA A 152 10.34 3.57 4.00
CA ALA A 152 9.22 2.79 3.46
C ALA A 152 8.49 3.53 2.33
N ILE A 153 8.32 4.86 2.45
CA ILE A 153 7.77 5.71 1.39
C ILE A 153 8.69 5.67 0.14
N ALA A 154 9.98 5.88 0.30
CA ALA A 154 10.94 5.84 -0.81
C ALA A 154 10.90 4.48 -1.52
N ARG A 155 10.88 3.37 -0.76
CA ARG A 155 10.75 2.02 -1.31
C ARG A 155 9.43 1.84 -2.09
N ALA A 156 8.33 2.40 -1.59
CA ALA A 156 7.04 2.31 -2.26
C ALA A 156 7.02 3.08 -3.59
N LEU A 157 7.82 4.15 -3.73
CA LEU A 157 7.83 5.04 -4.89
C LEU A 157 8.90 4.68 -5.94
N VAL A 158 9.88 3.84 -5.61
CA VAL A 158 11.11 3.67 -6.39
C VAL A 158 10.86 3.24 -7.83
N ASN A 159 9.82 2.44 -8.07
CA ASN A 159 9.40 1.99 -9.40
C ASN A 159 8.32 2.89 -10.03
N ASN A 160 8.08 4.08 -9.47
CA ASN A 160 7.06 5.03 -9.92
C ASN A 160 5.66 4.41 -10.12
N PRO A 161 5.08 3.75 -9.11
CA PRO A 161 3.83 3.00 -9.23
C PRO A 161 2.65 3.91 -9.58
N ASP A 162 1.61 3.35 -10.22
CA ASP A 162 0.35 4.05 -10.49
C ASP A 162 -0.56 4.07 -9.25
N ILE A 163 -0.43 3.05 -8.37
CA ILE A 163 -1.28 2.84 -7.20
C ILE A 163 -0.41 2.73 -5.95
N ILE A 164 -0.77 3.47 -4.91
CA ILE A 164 -0.12 3.44 -3.59
C ILE A 164 -1.10 2.89 -2.58
N LEU A 165 -0.71 1.82 -1.90
CA LEU A 165 -1.49 1.13 -0.87
C LEU A 165 -0.84 1.36 0.49
N CYS A 166 -1.60 1.95 1.44
CA CYS A 166 -1.13 2.27 2.78
C CYS A 166 -1.97 1.50 3.82
N ASP A 167 -1.34 0.69 4.64
CA ASP A 167 -2.00 -0.04 5.72
C ASP A 167 -1.60 0.56 7.07
N GLU A 168 -2.54 1.22 7.76
CA GLU A 168 -2.39 1.91 9.05
C GLU A 168 -1.10 2.77 9.11
N PRO A 169 -0.88 3.69 8.16
CA PRO A 169 0.45 4.29 7.95
C PRO A 169 0.89 5.26 9.05
N THR A 170 -0.04 5.75 9.90
CA THR A 170 0.24 6.68 11.01
C THR A 170 0.31 6.00 12.37
N ALA A 171 -0.06 4.72 12.49
CA ALA A 171 -0.22 4.03 13.77
C ALA A 171 1.04 4.01 14.68
N ASN A 172 2.24 4.12 14.09
CA ASN A 172 3.52 4.12 14.82
C ASN A 172 4.23 5.48 14.77
N LEU A 173 3.51 6.56 14.43
CA LEU A 173 4.05 7.89 14.30
C LEU A 173 3.49 8.82 15.39
N ASP A 174 4.29 9.78 15.80
CA ASP A 174 3.80 10.95 16.52
C ASP A 174 2.99 11.86 15.58
N HIS A 175 2.32 12.86 16.15
CA HIS A 175 1.47 13.78 15.40
C HIS A 175 2.24 14.50 14.28
N ASP A 176 3.45 15.01 14.55
CA ASP A 176 4.23 15.78 13.58
C ASP A 176 4.68 14.92 12.38
N ASN A 177 5.07 13.67 12.64
CA ASN A 177 5.42 12.72 11.57
C ASN A 177 4.19 12.24 10.81
N SER A 178 3.03 12.12 11.47
CA SER A 178 1.75 11.83 10.81
C SER A 178 1.36 12.95 9.83
N MET A 179 1.51 14.22 10.24
CA MET A 179 1.25 15.35 9.35
C MET A 179 2.20 15.40 8.15
N LYS A 180 3.49 15.11 8.35
CA LYS A 180 4.46 15.00 7.23
C LYS A 180 4.11 13.86 6.27
N PHE A 181 3.61 12.74 6.79
CA PHE A 181 3.13 11.64 5.96
C PHE A 181 1.91 12.07 5.13
N ILE A 182 0.94 12.74 5.73
CA ILE A 182 -0.25 13.28 5.03
C ILE A 182 0.16 14.23 3.92
N GLU A 183 1.14 15.12 4.16
CA GLU A 183 1.65 16.00 3.11
C GLU A 183 2.28 15.21 1.96
N SER A 184 2.98 14.12 2.25
CA SER A 184 3.49 13.21 1.21
C SER A 184 2.36 12.60 0.37
N LEU A 185 1.23 12.21 0.98
CA LEU A 185 0.05 11.72 0.23
C LEU A 185 -0.55 12.80 -0.66
N ARG A 186 -0.59 14.06 -0.18
CA ARG A 186 -1.03 15.21 -0.99
C ARG A 186 -0.17 15.38 -2.24
N GLU A 187 1.15 15.28 -2.10
CA GLU A 187 2.07 15.34 -3.24
C GLU A 187 1.86 14.16 -4.20
N PHE A 188 1.62 12.94 -3.70
CA PHE A 188 1.32 11.78 -4.56
C PHE A 188 0.01 11.99 -5.34
N LYS A 189 -1.01 12.60 -4.71
CA LYS A 189 -2.25 12.96 -5.38
C LYS A 189 -2.02 13.96 -6.51
N LYS A 190 -1.17 15.00 -6.31
CA LYS A 190 -0.77 15.94 -7.36
C LYS A 190 -0.04 15.26 -8.53
N LEU A 191 0.68 14.16 -8.27
CA LEU A 191 1.34 13.34 -9.27
C LEU A 191 0.37 12.33 -9.95
N ASN A 192 -0.93 12.51 -9.79
CA ASN A 192 -1.99 11.66 -10.34
C ASN A 192 -1.90 10.18 -9.90
N LYS A 193 -1.34 9.89 -8.73
CA LYS A 193 -1.35 8.54 -8.17
C LYS A 193 -2.74 8.20 -7.62
N THR A 194 -3.15 6.95 -7.78
CA THR A 194 -4.30 6.40 -7.05
C THR A 194 -3.83 5.97 -5.67
N ILE A 195 -4.47 6.47 -4.61
CA ILE A 195 -4.05 6.25 -3.23
C ILE A 195 -5.17 5.54 -2.48
N ILE A 196 -4.85 4.44 -1.81
CA ILE A 196 -5.80 3.73 -0.94
C ILE A 196 -5.18 3.60 0.43
N VAL A 197 -5.82 4.19 1.44
CA VAL A 197 -5.37 4.14 2.83
C VAL A 197 -6.36 3.34 3.66
N ALA A 198 -5.92 2.24 4.23
CA ALA A 198 -6.68 1.49 5.23
C ALA A 198 -6.32 2.02 6.61
N THR A 199 -7.27 2.60 7.32
CA THR A 199 -7.01 3.17 8.66
C THR A 199 -8.26 3.29 9.52
N HIS A 200 -8.06 3.45 10.83
CA HIS A 200 -9.08 3.87 11.79
C HIS A 200 -8.77 5.25 12.39
N ASP A 201 -7.67 5.88 11.96
CA ASP A 201 -7.23 7.18 12.46
C ASP A 201 -8.11 8.30 11.89
N PRO A 202 -8.81 9.09 12.74
CA PRO A 202 -9.70 10.15 12.30
C PRO A 202 -9.00 11.29 11.56
N ILE A 203 -7.66 11.42 11.67
CA ILE A 203 -6.89 12.44 10.97
C ILE A 203 -7.10 12.43 9.45
N PHE A 204 -7.52 11.30 8.88
CA PHE A 204 -7.78 11.15 7.45
C PHE A 204 -9.18 11.57 7.02
N GLU A 205 -10.10 11.89 7.95
CA GLU A 205 -11.50 12.16 7.63
C GLU A 205 -11.75 13.58 7.11
N GLU A 206 -10.92 14.53 7.49
CA GLU A 206 -11.11 15.97 7.18
C GLU A 206 -10.11 16.48 6.13
N LEU A 207 -9.43 15.57 5.42
CA LEU A 207 -8.44 15.97 4.42
C LEU A 207 -9.12 16.39 3.11
N ASP A 208 -8.80 17.58 2.65
CA ASP A 208 -9.38 18.24 1.45
C ASP A 208 -9.07 17.53 0.12
N PHE A 209 -8.10 16.62 0.09
CA PHE A 209 -7.72 15.85 -1.09
C PHE A 209 -8.26 14.40 -1.11
N VAL A 210 -9.00 14.00 -0.09
CA VAL A 210 -9.69 12.69 -0.05
C VAL A 210 -10.95 12.77 -0.89
N ASP A 211 -11.07 11.87 -1.87
CA ASP A 211 -12.23 11.85 -2.78
C ASP A 211 -13.38 11.00 -2.22
N GLU A 212 -13.07 9.95 -1.45
CA GLU A 212 -14.07 9.02 -0.95
C GLU A 212 -13.61 8.33 0.35
N ILE A 213 -14.56 8.12 1.27
CA ILE A 213 -14.37 7.32 2.48
C ILE A 213 -15.33 6.13 2.42
N ILE A 214 -14.77 4.92 2.43
CA ILE A 214 -15.52 3.66 2.38
C ILE A 214 -15.47 3.03 3.77
N ASN A 215 -16.62 2.94 4.43
CA ASN A 215 -16.72 2.34 5.75
C ASN A 215 -16.80 0.82 5.64
N ILE A 216 -15.93 0.10 6.39
CA ILE A 216 -15.91 -1.37 6.44
C ILE A 216 -16.18 -1.84 7.87
N LYS A 217 -17.21 -2.67 8.04
CA LYS A 217 -17.59 -3.27 9.32
C LYS A 217 -17.91 -4.73 9.14
N ASN A 218 -17.29 -5.60 9.95
CA ASN A 218 -17.52 -7.06 9.92
C ASN A 218 -17.35 -7.69 8.52
N GLY A 219 -16.42 -7.19 7.74
CA GLY A 219 -16.14 -7.66 6.39
C GLY A 219 -17.11 -7.18 5.31
N MET A 220 -17.97 -6.23 5.58
CA MET A 220 -18.94 -5.64 4.65
C MET A 220 -18.74 -4.14 4.53
N ILE A 221 -19.13 -3.57 3.38
CA ILE A 221 -19.25 -2.12 3.23
C ILE A 221 -20.52 -1.66 3.92
N CYS A 222 -20.42 -0.55 4.66
CA CYS A 222 -21.54 0.12 5.30
C CYS A 222 -21.72 1.51 4.66
N GLU A 223 -22.97 1.92 4.50
CA GLU A 223 -23.33 3.30 4.15
C GLU A 223 -22.97 4.27 5.26
#